data_91732acfee951f290390fa534905384b
#
_entry.id   91732acfee951f290390fa534905384b
#
_cell.length_a   1.000
_cell.length_b   1.000
_cell.length_c   1.000
_cell.angle_alpha   90.00
_cell.angle_beta   90.00
_cell.angle_gamma   90.00
#
_symmetry.space_group_name_H-M   'P 1'
#
loop_
_entity.id
_entity.type
_entity.pdbx_description
1 polymer ?
#
loop_
_entity_poly.entity_id
_entity_poly.type
_entity_poly.pdbx_seq_one_letter_code
_entity_poly.pdbx_strand_id
1 'polypeptide(L)'
;MLYVERVDEAALLRVCDRWWHEVWRDGNIAVADEILTDPFVRHSGTGTAVVSRDEYKATLAEFQRTLCRPQTTIDDRVVAGDLIWTRATSRGLNRATGETTVVTWMLVQRISGGRIAEHWALTVRGVDWTA
;
A
#
# COMPACT_ATOMS: atom_id res chain seq x y z
N MET A 1 -1.89 19.83 33.27
CA MET A 1 -1.71 18.45 32.82
C MET A 1 -1.73 18.42 31.30
N LEU A 2 -0.67 17.92 30.69
CA LEU A 2 -0.60 17.80 29.24
C LEU A 2 -1.39 16.53 28.84
N TYR A 3 -2.37 16.73 27.97
CA TYR A 3 -3.07 15.63 27.34
C TYR A 3 -2.22 15.10 26.19
N VAL A 4 -1.83 13.84 26.28
CA VAL A 4 -1.14 13.16 25.18
C VAL A 4 -2.15 12.24 24.51
N GLU A 5 -2.48 12.54 23.26
CA GLU A 5 -3.33 11.67 22.46
C GLU A 5 -2.63 10.35 22.23
N ARG A 6 -3.27 9.26 22.63
CA ARG A 6 -2.75 7.92 22.35
C ARG A 6 -3.11 7.52 20.95
N VAL A 7 -2.10 7.13 20.18
CA VAL A 7 -2.30 6.53 18.86
C VAL A 7 -2.88 5.14 19.07
N ASP A 8 -4.02 4.84 18.46
CA ASP A 8 -4.60 3.51 18.45
C ASP A 8 -3.92 2.68 17.34
N GLU A 9 -2.89 1.94 17.71
CA GLU A 9 -2.13 1.11 16.77
C GLU A 9 -3.01 0.06 16.07
N ALA A 10 -3.97 -0.52 16.80
CA ALA A 10 -4.88 -1.50 16.20
C ALA A 10 -5.75 -0.87 15.10
N ALA A 11 -6.21 0.36 15.30
CA ALA A 11 -6.98 1.09 14.28
C ALA A 11 -6.12 1.40 13.06
N LEU A 12 -4.86 1.83 13.26
CA LEU A 12 -3.92 2.08 12.15
C LEU A 12 -3.65 0.81 11.36
N LEU A 13 -3.40 -0.31 12.04
CA LEU A 13 -3.15 -1.59 11.41
C LEU A 13 -4.35 -2.10 10.61
N ARG A 14 -5.57 -1.86 11.08
CA ARG A 14 -6.78 -2.23 10.34
C ARG A 14 -6.86 -1.54 8.99
N VAL A 15 -6.55 -0.25 8.93
CA VAL A 15 -6.53 0.52 7.68
C VAL A 15 -5.46 -0.01 6.74
N CYS A 16 -4.25 -0.26 7.26
CA CYS A 16 -3.14 -0.84 6.52
C CYS A 16 -3.49 -2.22 5.96
N ASP A 17 -4.09 -3.09 6.79
CA ASP A 17 -4.48 -4.45 6.39
C ASP A 17 -5.58 -4.42 5.32
N ARG A 18 -6.53 -3.48 5.39
CA ARG A 18 -7.55 -3.30 4.35
C ARG A 18 -6.91 -2.95 3.02
N TRP A 19 -5.88 -2.10 3.03
CA TRP A 19 -5.16 -1.77 1.81
C TRP A 19 -4.50 -3.02 1.20
N TRP A 20 -3.75 -3.79 2.00
CA TRP A 20 -3.06 -4.98 1.51
C TRP A 20 -4.01 -6.10 1.06
N HIS A 21 -5.08 -6.35 1.80
CA HIS A 21 -5.98 -7.49 1.56
C HIS A 21 -7.08 -7.17 0.57
N GLU A 22 -7.81 -6.06 0.77
CA GLU A 22 -8.98 -5.75 -0.04
C GLU A 22 -8.61 -5.03 -1.33
N VAL A 23 -7.73 -4.03 -1.26
CA VAL A 23 -7.34 -3.24 -2.43
C VAL A 23 -6.28 -3.96 -3.25
N TRP A 24 -5.17 -4.32 -2.62
CA TRP A 24 -4.02 -4.87 -3.33
C TRP A 24 -4.23 -6.32 -3.75
N ARG A 25 -4.56 -7.21 -2.81
CA ARG A 25 -4.75 -8.63 -3.09
C ARG A 25 -6.03 -8.91 -3.88
N ASP A 26 -7.17 -8.43 -3.36
CA ASP A 26 -8.48 -8.77 -3.91
C ASP A 26 -8.86 -7.91 -5.12
N GLY A 27 -8.15 -6.80 -5.34
CA GLY A 27 -8.44 -5.90 -6.44
C GLY A 27 -9.73 -5.10 -6.26
N ASN A 28 -10.24 -5.00 -5.03
CA ASN A 28 -11.43 -4.22 -4.72
C ASN A 28 -11.07 -2.72 -4.61
N ILE A 29 -10.89 -2.10 -5.76
CA ILE A 29 -10.43 -0.71 -5.86
C ILE A 29 -11.42 0.26 -5.19
N ALA A 30 -12.71 -0.06 -5.15
CA ALA A 30 -13.73 0.77 -4.51
C ALA A 30 -13.48 1.00 -3.02
N VAL A 31 -12.76 0.09 -2.35
CA VAL A 31 -12.37 0.26 -0.94
C VAL A 31 -11.49 1.49 -0.73
N ALA A 32 -10.77 1.94 -1.76
CA ALA A 32 -9.97 3.16 -1.70
C ALA A 32 -10.81 4.39 -1.27
N ASP A 33 -12.09 4.43 -1.62
CA ASP A 33 -13.00 5.51 -1.20
C ASP A 33 -13.19 5.57 0.31
N GLU A 34 -13.00 4.45 1.00
CA GLU A 34 -13.16 4.37 2.45
C GLU A 34 -11.85 4.59 3.21
N ILE A 35 -10.72 4.17 2.64
CA ILE A 35 -9.44 4.12 3.37
C ILE A 35 -8.39 5.12 2.92
N LEU A 36 -8.65 5.91 1.87
CA LEU A 36 -7.74 6.97 1.41
C LEU A 36 -8.38 8.33 1.57
N THR A 37 -7.56 9.33 1.90
CA THR A 37 -7.98 10.73 1.78
C THR A 37 -8.08 11.11 0.29
N ASP A 38 -8.80 12.18 -0.02
CA ASP A 38 -8.93 12.70 -1.38
C ASP A 38 -8.73 14.22 -1.38
N PRO A 39 -7.64 14.74 -1.91
CA PRO A 39 -6.49 14.03 -2.48
C PRO A 39 -5.59 13.41 -1.42
N PHE A 40 -4.62 12.61 -1.86
CA PHE A 40 -3.54 12.15 -0.99
C PHE A 40 -2.16 12.36 -1.63
N VAL A 41 -1.12 12.31 -0.81
CA VAL A 41 0.25 12.55 -1.26
C VAL A 41 0.94 11.22 -1.53
N ARG A 42 1.49 11.06 -2.73
CA ARG A 42 2.19 9.86 -3.17
C ARG A 42 3.64 10.17 -3.50
N HIS A 43 4.54 9.44 -2.85
CA HIS A 43 5.97 9.43 -3.18
C HIS A 43 6.30 8.06 -3.77
N SER A 44 6.90 8.02 -4.94
CA SER A 44 7.25 6.79 -5.63
C SER A 44 8.56 6.95 -6.40
N GLY A 45 8.96 5.94 -7.14
CA GLY A 45 10.14 6.01 -8.00
C GLY A 45 10.08 7.09 -9.07
N THR A 46 8.90 7.65 -9.35
CA THR A 46 8.71 8.75 -10.31
C THR A 46 8.64 10.13 -9.64
N GLY A 47 8.77 10.20 -8.32
CA GLY A 47 8.77 11.45 -7.56
C GLY A 47 7.54 11.61 -6.68
N THR A 48 7.29 12.86 -6.27
CA THR A 48 6.18 13.23 -5.40
C THR A 48 5.04 13.83 -6.20
N ALA A 49 3.82 13.40 -5.92
CA ALA A 49 2.61 13.93 -6.52
C ALA A 49 1.47 13.99 -5.51
N VAL A 50 0.63 15.01 -5.64
CA VAL A 50 -0.69 15.04 -4.98
C VAL A 50 -1.68 14.47 -5.97
N VAL A 51 -2.32 13.38 -5.60
CA VAL A 51 -3.21 12.64 -6.51
C VAL A 51 -4.62 12.54 -5.94
N SER A 52 -5.63 12.55 -6.81
CA SER A 52 -6.99 12.22 -6.41
C SER A 52 -7.13 10.71 -6.20
N ARG A 53 -8.17 10.30 -5.47
CA ARG A 53 -8.51 8.87 -5.36
C ARG A 53 -8.75 8.24 -6.73
N ASP A 54 -9.43 8.93 -7.63
CA ASP A 54 -9.72 8.42 -8.97
C ASP A 54 -8.45 8.22 -9.79
N GLU A 55 -7.51 9.15 -9.74
CA GLU A 55 -6.19 8.98 -10.38
C GLU A 55 -5.45 7.78 -9.83
N TYR A 56 -5.45 7.59 -8.51
CA TYR A 56 -4.79 6.46 -7.88
C TYR A 56 -5.47 5.12 -8.21
N LYS A 57 -6.80 5.10 -8.27
CA LYS A 57 -7.54 3.91 -8.73
C LYS A 57 -7.12 3.48 -10.13
N ALA A 58 -6.93 4.43 -11.04
CA ALA A 58 -6.46 4.15 -12.39
C ALA A 58 -5.04 3.56 -12.38
N THR A 59 -4.16 4.09 -11.52
CA THR A 59 -2.81 3.55 -11.32
C THR A 59 -2.85 2.11 -10.80
N LEU A 60 -3.70 1.82 -9.82
CA LEU A 60 -3.88 0.47 -9.27
C LEU A 60 -4.39 -0.51 -10.35
N ALA A 61 -5.35 -0.09 -11.16
CA ALA A 61 -5.86 -0.91 -12.24
C ALA A 61 -4.76 -1.27 -13.25
N GLU A 62 -3.85 -0.35 -13.52
CA GLU A 62 -2.70 -0.59 -14.40
C GLU A 62 -1.74 -1.60 -13.80
N PHE A 63 -1.42 -1.48 -12.51
CA PHE A 63 -0.57 -2.46 -11.82
C PHE A 63 -1.14 -3.87 -11.85
N GLN A 64 -2.45 -4.03 -11.77
CA GLN A 64 -3.10 -5.34 -11.76
C GLN A 64 -2.96 -6.09 -13.09
N ARG A 65 -2.60 -5.43 -14.17
CA ARG A 65 -2.34 -6.09 -15.46
C ARG A 65 -1.07 -6.93 -15.42
N THR A 66 -0.04 -6.46 -14.73
CA THR A 66 1.27 -7.12 -14.66
C THR A 66 1.49 -7.87 -13.36
N LEU A 67 0.63 -7.65 -12.36
CA LEU A 67 0.69 -8.32 -11.07
C LEU A 67 -0.75 -8.60 -10.61
N CYS A 68 -1.35 -9.62 -11.22
CA CYS A 68 -2.74 -10.01 -10.97
C CYS A 68 -2.85 -10.87 -9.72
N ARG A 69 -3.80 -10.53 -8.84
CA ARG A 69 -4.09 -11.26 -7.60
C ARG A 69 -2.82 -11.54 -6.78
N PRO A 70 -2.06 -10.52 -6.42
CA PRO A 70 -0.80 -10.73 -5.74
C PRO A 70 -1.01 -11.37 -4.37
N GLN A 71 -0.21 -12.38 -4.08
CA GLN A 71 -0.08 -12.94 -2.74
C GLN A 71 1.07 -12.21 -2.08
N THR A 72 0.80 -11.56 -0.96
CA THR A 72 1.76 -10.70 -0.29
C THR A 72 2.09 -11.24 1.09
N THR A 73 3.39 -11.38 1.36
CA THR A 73 3.92 -11.65 2.68
C THR A 73 4.38 -10.33 3.29
N ILE A 74 3.89 -10.00 4.47
CA ILE A 74 4.40 -8.88 5.26
C ILE A 74 5.64 -9.41 6.00
N ASP A 75 6.82 -9.01 5.52
CA ASP A 75 8.09 -9.53 6.04
C ASP A 75 8.49 -8.81 7.33
N ASP A 76 8.19 -7.50 7.40
CA ASP A 76 8.44 -6.66 8.57
C ASP A 76 7.42 -5.54 8.62
N ARG A 77 6.99 -5.16 9.83
CA ARG A 77 6.07 -4.04 10.02
C ARG A 77 6.29 -3.38 11.38
N VAL A 78 6.42 -2.04 11.36
CA VAL A 78 6.59 -1.23 12.55
C VAL A 78 5.61 -0.07 12.52
N VAL A 79 4.93 0.17 13.63
CA VAL A 79 4.10 1.36 13.83
C VAL A 79 4.92 2.37 14.62
N ALA A 80 5.04 3.59 14.09
CA ALA A 80 5.75 4.69 14.72
C ALA A 80 4.89 5.96 14.63
N GLY A 81 4.19 6.29 15.71
CA GLY A 81 3.24 7.39 15.73
C GLY A 81 2.07 7.11 14.77
N ASP A 82 1.86 8.00 13.80
CA ASP A 82 0.85 7.86 12.76
C ASP A 82 1.37 7.17 11.49
N LEU A 83 2.61 6.66 11.52
CA LEU A 83 3.27 6.00 10.39
C LEU A 83 3.30 4.50 10.57
N ILE A 84 3.07 3.79 9.47
CA ILE A 84 3.26 2.34 9.40
C ILE A 84 4.35 2.06 8.37
N TRP A 85 5.43 1.43 8.82
CA TRP A 85 6.57 1.02 8.00
C TRP A 85 6.42 -0.47 7.69
N THR A 86 6.41 -0.81 6.41
CA THR A 86 6.20 -2.18 5.96
C THR A 86 7.28 -2.56 4.95
N ARG A 87 7.87 -3.73 5.15
CA ARG A 87 8.65 -4.43 4.13
C ARG A 87 7.85 -5.66 3.73
N ALA A 88 7.62 -5.84 2.45
CA ALA A 88 6.74 -6.89 1.95
C ALA A 88 7.24 -7.50 0.66
N THR A 89 6.78 -8.70 0.37
CA THR A 89 7.05 -9.42 -0.88
C THR A 89 5.74 -9.86 -1.50
N SER A 90 5.50 -9.45 -2.74
CA SER A 90 4.29 -9.83 -3.50
C SER A 90 4.66 -10.73 -4.66
N ARG A 91 3.83 -11.75 -4.89
CA ARG A 91 3.93 -12.64 -6.05
C ARG A 91 2.59 -12.68 -6.75
N GLY A 92 2.59 -12.42 -8.04
CA GLY A 92 1.37 -12.40 -8.81
C GLY A 92 1.60 -12.79 -10.26
N LEU A 93 0.51 -12.93 -10.98
CA LEU A 93 0.54 -13.34 -12.39
C LEU A 93 0.63 -12.11 -13.29
N ASN A 94 1.59 -12.13 -14.21
CA ASN A 94 1.60 -11.20 -15.34
C ASN A 94 0.68 -11.80 -16.43
N ARG A 95 -0.47 -11.18 -16.66
CA ARG A 95 -1.46 -11.67 -17.62
C ARG A 95 -0.98 -11.62 -19.07
N ALA A 96 -0.07 -10.71 -19.39
CA ALA A 96 0.45 -10.57 -20.74
C ALA A 96 1.42 -11.70 -21.10
N THR A 97 2.20 -12.20 -20.14
CA THR A 97 3.24 -13.21 -20.36
C THR A 97 2.88 -14.60 -19.82
N GLY A 98 1.91 -14.68 -18.90
CA GLY A 98 1.58 -15.90 -18.18
C GLY A 98 2.60 -16.27 -17.11
N GLU A 99 3.58 -15.43 -16.84
CA GLU A 99 4.65 -15.70 -15.87
C GLU A 99 4.31 -15.13 -14.50
N THR A 100 4.84 -15.79 -13.46
CA THR A 100 4.79 -15.24 -12.09
C THR A 100 5.81 -14.13 -11.95
N THR A 101 5.35 -13.00 -11.43
CA THR A 101 6.17 -11.84 -11.11
C THR A 101 6.34 -11.73 -9.60
N VAL A 102 7.57 -11.50 -9.14
CA VAL A 102 7.87 -11.14 -7.75
C VAL A 102 8.18 -9.66 -7.66
N VAL A 103 7.68 -9.01 -6.61
CA VAL A 103 7.95 -7.61 -6.32
C VAL A 103 8.30 -7.48 -4.84
N THR A 104 9.42 -6.85 -4.56
CA THR A 104 9.82 -6.48 -3.20
C THR A 104 9.41 -5.04 -2.93
N TRP A 105 8.85 -4.79 -1.75
CA TRP A 105 8.30 -3.50 -1.35
C TRP A 105 8.99 -2.93 -0.13
N MET A 106 9.19 -1.61 -0.18
CA MET A 106 9.39 -0.76 1.00
C MET A 106 8.24 0.27 0.95
N LEU A 107 7.34 0.21 1.91
CA LEU A 107 6.15 1.07 1.95
C LEU A 107 6.02 1.71 3.32
N VAL A 108 5.83 3.03 3.34
CA VAL A 108 5.46 3.77 4.55
C VAL A 108 4.13 4.45 4.28
N GLN A 109 3.20 4.32 5.21
CA GLN A 109 1.88 4.93 5.12
C GLN A 109 1.65 5.83 6.32
N ARG A 110 1.22 7.07 6.08
CA ARG A 110 0.78 7.98 7.14
C ARG A 110 -0.74 7.95 7.19
N ILE A 111 -1.27 7.69 8.38
CA ILE A 111 -2.70 7.60 8.64
C ILE A 111 -3.17 8.88 9.31
N SER A 112 -4.25 9.46 8.82
CA SER A 112 -4.88 10.66 9.37
C SER A 112 -6.40 10.51 9.33
N GLY A 113 -7.05 10.64 10.48
CA GLY A 113 -8.50 10.52 10.56
C GLY A 113 -9.04 9.17 10.11
N GLY A 114 -8.29 8.07 10.34
CA GLY A 114 -8.68 6.72 9.94
C GLY A 114 -8.48 6.43 8.46
N ARG A 115 -7.74 7.28 7.74
CA ARG A 115 -7.48 7.12 6.30
C ARG A 115 -6.00 7.29 6.00
N ILE A 116 -5.52 6.64 4.95
CA ILE A 116 -4.17 6.85 4.43
C ILE A 116 -4.15 8.19 3.72
N ALA A 117 -3.33 9.12 4.23
CA ALA A 117 -3.22 10.49 3.71
C ALA A 117 -1.96 10.69 2.86
N GLU A 118 -0.95 9.87 3.08
CA GLU A 118 0.34 9.97 2.41
C GLU A 118 1.01 8.61 2.40
N HIS A 119 1.72 8.29 1.32
CA HIS A 119 2.56 7.10 1.32
C HIS A 119 3.88 7.30 0.57
N TRP A 120 4.88 6.55 0.96
CA TRP A 120 6.19 6.44 0.32
C TRP A 120 6.37 5.00 -0.11
N ALA A 121 6.42 4.75 -1.41
CA ALA A 121 6.48 3.40 -1.96
C ALA A 121 7.67 3.24 -2.89
N LEU A 122 8.52 2.28 -2.59
CA LEU A 122 9.55 1.81 -3.49
C LEU A 122 9.34 0.32 -3.76
N THR A 123 9.41 -0.06 -5.03
CA THR A 123 9.26 -1.44 -5.44
C THR A 123 10.40 -1.85 -6.35
N VAL A 124 10.84 -3.10 -6.23
CA VAL A 124 11.81 -3.70 -7.13
C VAL A 124 11.23 -4.99 -7.68
N ARG A 125 11.06 -5.06 -9.00
CA ARG A 125 10.55 -6.25 -9.69
C ARG A 125 11.67 -7.25 -9.93
N GLY A 126 11.33 -8.53 -9.81
CA GLY A 126 12.26 -9.62 -10.10
C GLY A 126 13.26 -9.90 -8.99
N VAL A 127 13.17 -9.22 -7.87
CA VAL A 127 14.04 -9.41 -6.70
C VAL A 127 13.22 -9.93 -5.53
N ASP A 128 13.68 -11.01 -4.93
CA ASP A 128 13.07 -11.65 -3.77
C ASP A 128 14.09 -11.74 -2.64
N TRP A 129 13.94 -10.89 -1.63
CA TRP A 129 14.84 -10.89 -0.47
C TRP A 129 14.51 -12.01 0.53
N THR A 130 13.45 -12.77 0.29
CA THR A 130 13.04 -13.89 1.15
C THR A 130 13.45 -15.27 0.60
N ALA A 131 14.02 -15.27 -0.59
CA ALA A 131 14.47 -16.51 -1.24
C ALA A 131 15.77 -17.05 -0.66
#